data_311e1e24bc359e4c00261671863feace
#
_entry.id   311e1e24bc359e4c00261671863feace
#
_cell.length_a   1.000
_cell.length_b   1.000
_cell.length_c   1.000
_cell.angle_alpha   90.00
_cell.angle_beta   90.00
_cell.angle_gamma   90.00
#
_symmetry.space_group_name_H-M   'P 1'
#
loop_
_entity.id
_entity.type
_entity.pdbx_description
1 polymer ?
#
loop_
_entity_poly.entity_id
_entity_poly.type
_entity_poly.pdbx_seq_one_letter_code
_entity_poly.pdbx_strand_id
1 'polypeptide(L)'
;MSPFTKKEDGFQCYNVETFMIRTRFAPSPTGPLHLGHAYSAIIAHDFAHTQGGQFLLRIEDIDQSRTRAVWVAQILDDLDWLGLTWHGPVLRQSERLDTYSEAVQTLNAEGLLYYCTCTRQDIKQALSAPQEGNLAHSGPDGVIYPGTCRPNGKTIAQVE
;
A
#
# COMPACT_ATOMS: atom_id res chain seq x y z
N MET A 1 -8.95 29.81 33.31
CA MET A 1 -9.55 30.92 32.54
C MET A 1 -9.89 30.38 31.15
N SER A 2 -11.14 30.10 30.97
CA SER A 2 -11.69 29.58 29.72
C SER A 2 -12.05 30.75 28.81
N PRO A 3 -11.60 30.79 27.55
CA PRO A 3 -12.16 31.70 26.59
C PRO A 3 -13.02 30.88 25.60
N PHE A 4 -14.31 30.98 25.74
CA PHE A 4 -15.22 30.98 24.60
C PHE A 4 -16.65 30.78 25.08
N THR A 5 -17.25 31.87 25.49
CA THR A 5 -18.70 32.06 25.47
C THR A 5 -19.00 33.16 24.46
N LYS A 6 -19.49 32.79 23.27
CA LYS A 6 -20.56 33.50 22.59
C LYS A 6 -21.28 32.53 21.67
N LYS A 7 -22.45 32.14 22.11
CA LYS A 7 -23.51 31.54 21.34
C LYS A 7 -24.21 32.69 20.62
N GLU A 8 -24.13 32.74 19.32
CA GLU A 8 -25.14 33.34 18.44
C GLU A 8 -24.96 32.69 17.07
N ASP A 9 -26.07 32.22 16.52
CA ASP A 9 -26.21 31.67 15.18
C ASP A 9 -25.71 30.24 14.96
N GLY A 10 -26.54 29.26 15.28
CA GLY A 10 -26.82 27.94 14.71
C GLY A 10 -25.78 27.15 13.90
N PHE A 11 -24.56 27.62 13.80
CA PHE A 11 -23.45 26.87 13.19
C PHE A 11 -22.74 26.05 14.25
N GLN A 12 -23.07 24.78 14.31
CA GLN A 12 -22.32 23.79 15.06
C GLN A 12 -20.93 23.68 14.39
N CYS A 13 -19.92 24.33 14.98
CA CYS A 13 -18.53 24.09 14.59
C CYS A 13 -18.23 22.61 14.85
N TYR A 14 -18.20 21.83 13.79
CA TYR A 14 -17.62 20.50 13.87
C TYR A 14 -16.18 20.68 14.33
N ASN A 15 -15.79 19.99 15.40
CA ASN A 15 -14.39 19.86 15.77
C ASN A 15 -13.71 19.22 14.56
N VAL A 16 -12.97 20.02 13.81
CA VAL A 16 -12.05 19.51 12.80
C VAL A 16 -10.96 18.82 13.62
N GLU A 17 -11.08 17.51 13.80
CA GLU A 17 -9.96 16.71 14.26
C GLU A 17 -8.83 17.03 13.29
N THR A 18 -7.76 17.61 13.79
CA THR A 18 -6.59 17.95 12.99
C THR A 18 -5.96 16.62 12.58
N PHE A 19 -6.34 16.10 11.43
CA PHE A 19 -5.76 14.88 10.88
C PHE A 19 -4.28 15.15 10.61
N MET A 20 -3.42 14.49 11.38
CA MET A 20 -1.99 14.53 11.12
C MET A 20 -1.72 13.83 9.79
N ILE A 21 -1.20 14.58 8.82
CA ILE A 21 -0.80 14.03 7.53
C ILE A 21 0.33 13.02 7.73
N ARG A 22 0.17 11.85 7.14
CA ARG A 22 1.21 10.83 7.09
C ARG A 22 1.46 10.42 5.65
N THR A 23 2.68 10.54 5.23
CA THR A 23 3.17 10.03 3.95
C THR A 23 4.14 8.88 4.18
N ARG A 24 4.45 8.16 3.13
CA ARG A 24 5.34 7.00 3.22
C ARG A 24 6.11 6.81 1.92
N PHE A 25 7.39 6.46 2.06
CA PHE A 25 8.16 5.81 1.03
C PHE A 25 8.33 4.33 1.36
N ALA A 26 8.13 3.44 0.39
CA ALA A 26 8.06 2.01 0.65
C ALA A 26 8.79 1.20 -0.44
N PRO A 27 10.13 1.26 -0.48
CA PRO A 27 10.92 0.58 -1.50
C PRO A 27 11.04 -0.92 -1.22
N SER A 28 11.07 -1.73 -2.31
CA SER A 28 11.42 -3.14 -2.25
C SER A 28 12.94 -3.31 -2.45
N PRO A 29 13.67 -3.96 -1.53
CA PRO A 29 15.12 -4.07 -1.57
C PRO A 29 15.59 -5.20 -2.52
N THR A 30 15.20 -5.10 -3.79
CA THR A 30 15.53 -6.07 -4.86
C THR A 30 16.62 -5.57 -5.82
N GLY A 31 17.10 -4.36 -5.62
CA GLY A 31 18.13 -3.67 -6.39
C GLY A 31 18.36 -2.25 -5.86
N PRO A 32 19.29 -1.49 -6.49
CA PRO A 32 19.55 -0.10 -6.11
C PRO A 32 18.34 0.79 -6.41
N LEU A 33 18.26 1.91 -5.70
CA LEU A 33 17.29 2.95 -6.04
C LEU A 33 17.65 3.59 -7.39
N HIS A 34 16.65 4.08 -8.09
CA HIS A 34 16.81 4.87 -9.31
C HIS A 34 16.10 6.22 -9.15
N LEU A 35 16.29 7.13 -10.12
CA LEU A 35 15.76 8.49 -10.07
C LEU A 35 14.25 8.57 -9.75
N GLY A 36 13.45 7.63 -10.29
CA GLY A 36 12.02 7.58 -10.01
C GLY A 36 11.72 7.28 -8.54
N HIS A 37 12.53 6.43 -7.89
CA HIS A 37 12.41 6.17 -6.45
C HIS A 37 12.79 7.40 -5.63
N ALA A 38 13.92 8.06 -5.98
CA ALA A 38 14.35 9.29 -5.32
C ALA A 38 13.27 10.39 -5.43
N TYR A 39 12.72 10.59 -6.62
CA TYR A 39 11.63 11.55 -6.85
C TYR A 39 10.40 11.26 -5.97
N SER A 40 9.93 10.00 -5.93
CA SER A 40 8.80 9.61 -5.09
C SER A 40 9.08 9.83 -3.61
N ALA A 41 10.29 9.52 -3.14
CA ALA A 41 10.68 9.72 -1.75
C ALA A 41 10.69 11.21 -1.38
N ILE A 42 11.29 12.06 -2.22
CA ILE A 42 11.38 13.51 -2.01
C ILE A 42 9.98 14.13 -1.96
N ILE A 43 9.11 13.82 -2.93
CA ILE A 43 7.74 14.37 -2.96
C ILE A 43 6.95 13.96 -1.71
N ALA A 44 7.05 12.69 -1.29
CA ALA A 44 6.36 12.22 -0.09
C ALA A 44 6.90 12.88 1.18
N HIS A 45 8.23 13.04 1.29
CA HIS A 45 8.90 13.71 2.39
C HIS A 45 8.50 15.19 2.49
N ASP A 46 8.64 15.93 1.38
CA ASP A 46 8.40 17.37 1.35
C ASP A 46 6.92 17.69 1.59
N PHE A 47 6.01 16.88 1.06
CA PHE A 47 4.59 17.04 1.33
C PHE A 47 4.27 16.86 2.82
N ALA A 48 4.79 15.82 3.47
CA ALA A 48 4.61 15.66 4.91
C ALA A 48 5.19 16.83 5.69
N HIS A 49 6.42 17.23 5.35
CA HIS A 49 7.14 18.29 6.07
C HIS A 49 6.43 19.63 5.96
N THR A 50 5.97 20.02 4.76
CA THR A 50 5.26 21.29 4.53
C THR A 50 3.91 21.36 5.24
N GLN A 51 3.29 20.22 5.52
CA GLN A 51 2.01 20.14 6.23
C GLN A 51 2.19 19.88 7.74
N GLY A 52 3.41 19.91 8.28
CA GLY A 52 3.66 19.56 9.68
C GLY A 52 3.30 18.12 10.04
N GLY A 53 3.31 17.24 9.05
CA GLY A 53 2.96 15.83 9.16
C GLY A 53 4.15 14.91 9.41
N GLN A 54 3.98 13.62 9.14
CA GLN A 54 4.99 12.59 9.34
C GLN A 54 5.31 11.90 8.02
N PHE A 55 6.60 11.79 7.72
CA PHE A 55 7.11 10.93 6.66
C PHE A 55 7.60 9.61 7.27
N LEU A 56 7.12 8.49 6.76
CA LEU A 56 7.42 7.14 7.27
C LEU A 56 8.22 6.35 6.23
N LEU A 57 9.08 5.44 6.71
CA LEU A 57 9.82 4.53 5.85
C LEU A 57 9.42 3.08 6.13
N ARG A 58 9.09 2.35 5.06
CA ARG A 58 8.81 0.91 5.10
C ARG A 58 9.64 0.17 4.07
N ILE A 59 10.33 -0.87 4.48
CA ILE A 59 11.02 -1.78 3.57
C ILE A 59 10.06 -2.91 3.20
N GLU A 60 9.82 -3.08 1.90
CA GLU A 60 8.93 -4.11 1.36
C GLU A 60 9.73 -5.37 0.99
N ASP A 61 10.13 -6.11 2.01
CA ASP A 61 11.01 -7.28 1.96
C ASP A 61 10.27 -8.62 2.14
N ILE A 62 8.98 -8.66 1.82
CA ILE A 62 8.15 -9.86 1.94
C ILE A 62 8.60 -10.98 0.99
N ASP A 63 9.08 -10.63 -0.20
CA ASP A 63 9.65 -11.58 -1.16
C ASP A 63 11.13 -11.84 -0.85
N GLN A 64 11.37 -12.74 0.07
CA GLN A 64 12.71 -13.09 0.53
C GLN A 64 13.60 -13.70 -0.56
N SER A 65 13.00 -14.25 -1.65
CA SER A 65 13.76 -14.83 -2.75
C SER A 65 14.56 -13.78 -3.52
N ARG A 66 14.05 -12.55 -3.63
CA ARG A 66 14.67 -11.43 -4.35
C ARG A 66 15.30 -10.38 -3.44
N THR A 67 14.88 -10.32 -2.18
CA THR A 67 15.41 -9.38 -1.19
C THR A 67 16.86 -9.68 -0.84
N ARG A 68 17.67 -8.63 -0.68
CA ARG A 68 19.07 -8.73 -0.23
C ARG A 68 19.35 -7.65 0.81
N ALA A 69 20.04 -8.04 1.89
CA ALA A 69 20.39 -7.12 2.98
C ALA A 69 21.25 -5.94 2.50
N VAL A 70 22.11 -6.15 1.52
CA VAL A 70 22.93 -5.08 0.94
C VAL A 70 22.08 -3.97 0.33
N TRP A 71 20.95 -4.31 -0.32
CA TRP A 71 20.06 -3.31 -0.89
C TRP A 71 19.29 -2.55 0.19
N VAL A 72 18.98 -3.18 1.32
CA VAL A 72 18.37 -2.47 2.47
C VAL A 72 19.33 -1.41 3.00
N ALA A 73 20.61 -1.78 3.21
CA ALA A 73 21.62 -0.82 3.67
C ALA A 73 21.78 0.33 2.68
N GLN A 74 21.93 0.03 1.39
CA GLN A 74 22.08 1.04 0.35
C GLN A 74 20.87 1.97 0.25
N ILE A 75 19.63 1.47 0.39
CA ILE A 75 18.42 2.31 0.42
C ILE A 75 18.51 3.35 1.55
N LEU A 76 18.95 2.94 2.73
CA LEU A 76 19.07 3.85 3.88
C LEU A 76 20.17 4.90 3.63
N ASP A 77 21.31 4.48 3.09
CA ASP A 77 22.41 5.37 2.74
C ASP A 77 22.01 6.37 1.64
N ASP A 78 21.30 5.91 0.61
CA ASP A 78 20.81 6.76 -0.48
C ASP A 78 19.81 7.81 0.02
N LEU A 79 18.91 7.43 0.93
CA LEU A 79 17.94 8.36 1.52
C LEU A 79 18.62 9.40 2.43
N ASP A 80 19.61 8.98 3.20
CA ASP A 80 20.43 9.89 4.03
C ASP A 80 21.21 10.85 3.14
N TRP A 81 21.84 10.36 2.07
CA TRP A 81 22.53 11.19 1.09
C TRP A 81 21.61 12.23 0.43
N LEU A 82 20.34 11.90 0.19
CA LEU A 82 19.33 12.83 -0.31
C LEU A 82 18.86 13.82 0.76
N GLY A 83 19.31 13.69 2.01
CA GLY A 83 18.90 14.54 3.14
C GLY A 83 17.48 14.26 3.63
N LEU A 84 16.93 13.08 3.35
CA LEU A 84 15.59 12.71 3.76
C LEU A 84 15.61 12.06 5.13
N THR A 85 14.81 12.61 6.04
CA THR A 85 14.63 12.08 7.40
C THR A 85 13.23 11.53 7.58
N TRP A 86 13.07 10.45 8.34
CA TRP A 86 11.76 9.82 8.58
C TRP A 86 11.43 9.74 10.07
N HIS A 87 10.16 9.60 10.37
CA HIS A 87 9.63 9.53 11.72
C HIS A 87 9.48 8.07 12.18
N GLY A 88 9.96 7.83 13.38
CA GLY A 88 9.85 6.50 13.99
C GLY A 88 10.80 5.46 13.42
N PRO A 89 10.64 4.18 13.80
CA PRO A 89 11.46 3.09 13.30
C PRO A 89 11.15 2.76 11.85
N VAL A 90 12.15 2.25 11.13
CA VAL A 90 11.94 1.67 9.79
C VAL A 90 11.13 0.38 9.95
N LEU A 91 9.94 0.35 9.36
CA LEU A 91 9.10 -0.83 9.37
C LEU A 91 9.58 -1.81 8.29
N ARG A 92 9.70 -3.09 8.64
CA ARG A 92 9.98 -4.17 7.69
C ARG A 92 8.76 -5.07 7.56
N GLN A 93 8.35 -5.37 6.34
CA GLN A 93 7.19 -6.24 6.11
C GLN A 93 7.46 -7.68 6.55
N SER A 94 8.69 -8.17 6.36
CA SER A 94 9.11 -9.52 6.79
C SER A 94 8.95 -9.77 8.29
N GLU A 95 8.98 -8.73 9.10
CA GLU A 95 8.82 -8.79 10.56
C GLU A 95 7.34 -8.74 11.00
N ARG A 96 6.39 -8.70 10.07
CA ARG A 96 4.96 -8.50 10.35
C ARG A 96 4.04 -9.55 9.71
N LEU A 97 4.58 -10.70 9.39
CA LEU A 97 3.82 -11.77 8.72
C LEU A 97 2.60 -12.23 9.54
N ASP A 98 2.73 -12.29 10.87
CA ASP A 98 1.64 -12.66 11.76
C ASP A 98 0.47 -11.66 11.65
N THR A 99 0.78 -10.35 11.67
CA THR A 99 -0.23 -9.28 11.50
C THR A 99 -0.94 -9.40 10.14
N TYR A 100 -0.21 -9.75 9.08
CA TYR A 100 -0.82 -9.94 7.75
C TYR A 100 -1.66 -11.21 7.71
N SER A 101 -1.24 -12.27 8.39
CA SER A 101 -2.03 -13.51 8.53
C SER A 101 -3.36 -13.25 9.23
N GLU A 102 -3.35 -12.50 10.33
CA GLU A 102 -4.57 -12.11 11.05
C GLU A 102 -5.52 -11.29 10.15
N ALA A 103 -4.98 -10.34 9.38
CA ALA A 103 -5.78 -9.55 8.45
C ALA A 103 -6.40 -10.41 7.34
N VAL A 104 -5.64 -11.38 6.80
CA VAL A 104 -6.14 -12.35 5.81
C VAL A 104 -7.26 -13.22 6.41
N GLN A 105 -7.12 -13.68 7.65
CA GLN A 105 -8.16 -14.45 8.33
C GLN A 105 -9.44 -13.64 8.52
N THR A 106 -9.32 -12.37 8.91
CA THR A 106 -10.45 -11.45 9.03
C THR A 106 -11.19 -11.28 7.71
N LEU A 107 -10.48 -10.99 6.63
CA LEU A 107 -11.06 -10.86 5.29
C LEU A 107 -11.71 -12.17 4.82
N ASN A 108 -11.11 -13.31 5.16
CA ASN A 108 -11.68 -14.61 4.82
C ASN A 108 -13.00 -14.88 5.58
N ALA A 109 -13.06 -14.54 6.86
CA ALA A 109 -14.27 -14.66 7.67
C ALA A 109 -15.43 -13.79 7.14
N GLU A 110 -15.10 -12.64 6.54
CA GLU A 110 -16.06 -11.74 5.90
C GLU A 110 -16.44 -12.19 4.46
N GLY A 111 -15.86 -13.29 3.96
CA GLY A 111 -16.13 -13.78 2.60
C GLY A 111 -15.56 -12.91 1.47
N LEU A 112 -14.59 -12.06 1.79
CA LEU A 112 -13.98 -11.13 0.84
C LEU A 112 -12.82 -11.74 0.06
N LEU A 113 -12.41 -12.97 0.38
CA LEU A 113 -11.32 -13.67 -0.28
C LEU A 113 -11.81 -14.86 -1.12
N TYR A 114 -11.07 -15.14 -2.15
CA TYR A 114 -11.23 -16.35 -2.95
C TYR A 114 -9.85 -16.87 -3.38
N TYR A 115 -9.77 -18.17 -3.60
CA TYR A 115 -8.54 -18.80 -4.05
C TYR A 115 -8.34 -18.59 -5.55
N CYS A 116 -7.14 -18.19 -5.95
CA CYS A 116 -6.79 -17.97 -7.36
C CYS A 116 -5.43 -18.61 -7.67
N THR A 117 -5.39 -19.46 -8.70
CA THR A 117 -4.18 -20.11 -9.21
C THR A 117 -3.71 -19.54 -10.53
N CYS A 118 -4.37 -18.50 -11.05
CA CYS A 118 -4.04 -17.91 -12.34
C CYS A 118 -2.62 -17.34 -12.35
N THR A 119 -1.85 -17.73 -13.35
CA THR A 119 -0.62 -17.03 -13.72
C THR A 119 -0.94 -15.74 -14.50
N ARG A 120 0.05 -14.86 -14.69
CA ARG A 120 -0.11 -13.69 -15.56
C ARG A 120 -0.47 -14.07 -17.00
N GLN A 121 -0.02 -15.24 -17.46
CA GLN A 121 -0.32 -15.75 -18.81
C GLN A 121 -1.78 -16.20 -18.91
N ASP A 122 -2.30 -16.89 -17.89
CA ASP A 122 -3.70 -17.32 -17.85
C ASP A 122 -4.64 -16.10 -17.88
N ILE A 123 -4.30 -15.04 -17.14
CA ILE A 123 -5.05 -13.78 -17.16
C ILE A 123 -5.05 -13.17 -18.57
N LYS A 124 -3.89 -13.10 -19.24
CA LYS A 124 -3.78 -12.60 -20.61
C LYS A 124 -4.61 -13.43 -21.59
N GLN A 125 -4.58 -14.76 -21.48
CA GLN A 125 -5.36 -15.67 -22.33
C GLN A 125 -6.87 -15.47 -22.10
N ALA A 126 -7.31 -15.38 -20.84
CA ALA A 126 -8.71 -15.13 -20.51
C ALA A 126 -9.22 -13.80 -21.08
N LEU A 127 -8.39 -12.77 -21.11
CA LEU A 127 -8.74 -11.46 -21.69
C LEU A 127 -8.72 -11.44 -23.21
N SER A 128 -7.96 -12.33 -23.85
CA SER A 128 -7.91 -12.44 -25.32
C SER A 128 -9.02 -13.32 -25.90
N ALA A 129 -9.75 -14.06 -25.06
CA ALA A 129 -10.89 -14.86 -25.50
C ALA A 129 -12.04 -13.95 -25.96
N PRO A 130 -12.72 -14.29 -27.07
CA PRO A 130 -13.92 -13.57 -27.52
C PRO A 130 -14.97 -13.57 -26.41
N GLN A 131 -15.33 -12.40 -25.91
CA GLN A 131 -16.38 -12.25 -24.90
C GLN A 131 -17.57 -11.53 -25.51
N GLU A 132 -18.77 -12.06 -25.28
CA GLU A 132 -20.00 -11.35 -25.57
C GLU A 132 -20.19 -10.23 -24.56
N GLY A 133 -20.04 -8.99 -25.02
CA GLY A 133 -20.20 -7.78 -24.24
C GLY A 133 -18.89 -6.94 -24.11
N ASN A 134 -19.05 -5.62 -24.17
CA ASN A 134 -17.97 -4.65 -24.03
C ASN A 134 -17.52 -4.53 -22.56
N LEU A 135 -16.82 -5.54 -22.04
CA LEU A 135 -16.14 -5.39 -20.76
C LEU A 135 -14.84 -4.62 -20.97
N ALA A 136 -14.68 -3.52 -20.26
CA ALA A 136 -13.42 -2.80 -20.25
C ALA A 136 -12.33 -3.70 -19.65
N HIS A 137 -11.39 -4.14 -20.49
CA HIS A 137 -10.25 -4.99 -20.06
C HIS A 137 -9.14 -4.22 -19.39
N SER A 138 -9.23 -2.88 -19.35
CA SER A 138 -8.23 -2.00 -18.77
C SER A 138 -8.89 -0.85 -18.00
N GLY A 139 -8.40 -0.57 -16.81
CA GLY A 139 -8.75 0.57 -15.97
C GLY A 139 -7.60 1.55 -15.83
N PRO A 140 -7.75 2.60 -15.01
CA PRO A 140 -6.69 3.58 -14.75
C PRO A 140 -5.39 2.95 -14.24
N ASP A 141 -5.51 1.85 -13.50
CA ASP A 141 -4.39 1.12 -12.89
C ASP A 141 -3.89 -0.05 -13.76
N GLY A 142 -4.36 -0.17 -14.99
CA GLY A 142 -3.94 -1.21 -15.92
C GLY A 142 -5.00 -2.29 -16.16
N VAL A 143 -4.55 -3.52 -16.40
CA VAL A 143 -5.40 -4.66 -16.76
C VAL A 143 -6.32 -5.07 -15.61
N ILE A 144 -7.62 -5.11 -15.87
CA ILE A 144 -8.63 -5.59 -14.92
C ILE A 144 -8.64 -7.11 -14.91
N TYR A 145 -8.58 -7.72 -13.72
CA TYR A 145 -8.68 -9.17 -13.58
C TYR A 145 -10.07 -9.68 -14.06
N PRO A 146 -10.13 -10.65 -14.96
CA PRO A 146 -11.39 -11.09 -15.59
C PRO A 146 -12.32 -11.87 -14.66
N GLY A 147 -11.90 -12.14 -13.43
CA GLY A 147 -12.73 -12.85 -12.44
C GLY A 147 -12.77 -14.36 -12.63
N THR A 148 -11.87 -14.94 -13.40
CA THR A 148 -11.86 -16.37 -13.76
C THR A 148 -12.04 -17.33 -12.57
N CYS A 149 -11.44 -17.01 -11.41
CA CYS A 149 -11.56 -17.82 -10.20
C CYS A 149 -12.67 -17.34 -9.25
N ARG A 150 -13.23 -16.15 -9.48
CA ARG A 150 -14.22 -15.55 -8.58
C ARG A 150 -15.57 -16.30 -8.54
N PRO A 151 -16.16 -16.82 -9.66
CA PRO A 151 -17.46 -17.48 -9.63
C PRO A 151 -17.47 -18.78 -8.84
N ASN A 152 -16.33 -19.43 -8.69
CA ASN A 152 -16.21 -20.71 -8.02
C ASN A 152 -16.13 -20.58 -6.49
N GLY A 153 -16.14 -19.34 -5.95
CA GLY A 153 -16.41 -18.98 -4.56
C GLY A 153 -15.81 -19.86 -3.48
N LYS A 154 -14.74 -20.60 -3.79
CA LYS A 154 -14.05 -21.37 -2.75
C LYS A 154 -13.31 -20.37 -1.85
N THR A 155 -13.78 -20.24 -0.62
CA THR A 155 -13.01 -19.58 0.43
C THR A 155 -11.71 -20.35 0.67
N ILE A 156 -10.70 -19.68 1.20
CA ILE A 156 -9.39 -20.32 1.51
C ILE A 156 -9.56 -21.55 2.40
N ALA A 157 -10.58 -21.57 3.26
CA ALA A 157 -10.91 -22.70 4.14
C ALA A 157 -11.48 -23.94 3.42
N GLN A 158 -11.76 -23.90 2.12
CA GLN A 158 -12.34 -24.98 1.33
C GLN A 158 -11.33 -25.64 0.38
N VAL A 159 -10.07 -25.29 0.48
CA VAL A 159 -8.97 -25.84 -0.31
C VAL A 159 -8.07 -26.60 0.67
N GLU A 160 -8.40 -27.88 0.91
CA GLU A 160 -7.51 -28.90 1.47
C GLU A 160 -6.76 -29.61 0.35
#